data_1e3233d05afbee00c6b2294b880568ca
#
_entry.id   1e3233d05afbee00c6b2294b880568ca
#
_cell.length_a   1.000
_cell.length_b   1.000
_cell.length_c   1.000
_cell.angle_alpha   90.00
_cell.angle_beta   90.00
_cell.angle_gamma   90.00
#
_symmetry.space_group_name_H-M   'P 1'
#
loop_
_entity.id
_entity.type
_entity.pdbx_description
1 polymer ?
#
loop_
_entity_poly.entity_id
_entity_poly.type
_entity_poly.pdbx_seq_one_letter_code
_entity_poly.pdbx_strand_id
1 'polypeptide(L)'
;MITIHPKAFIHETVVLGPNVTIEEDVYVGPYCIIGMPAEYKEMEHMDAGVKIEAGARLTGMVTVDAGVHRCTVIGAGTYLMKHSHVGHDAMLYPGVTLSCGAKVGGHATVKYHANIGLNAVIHQKQMIAEGCMIGMGAVVTKKLVTEPYKTYAGNPARLIGENSNHHNYTIYLKDSI
;
A
#
# COMPACT_ATOMS: atom_id res chain seq x y z
N MET A 1 -4.99 -20.52 -1.56
CA MET A 1 -5.40 -20.71 -2.98
C MET A 1 -5.20 -19.40 -3.74
N ILE A 2 -4.62 -19.45 -4.95
CA ILE A 2 -4.49 -18.26 -5.80
C ILE A 2 -5.77 -18.11 -6.63
N THR A 3 -6.36 -16.91 -6.59
CA THR A 3 -7.55 -16.55 -7.38
C THR A 3 -7.26 -15.26 -8.14
N ILE A 4 -7.27 -15.31 -9.47
CA ILE A 4 -6.98 -14.17 -10.34
C ILE A 4 -8.18 -13.94 -11.27
N HIS A 5 -8.72 -12.72 -11.26
CA HIS A 5 -9.80 -12.34 -12.15
C HIS A 5 -9.30 -12.32 -13.60
N PRO A 6 -10.07 -12.81 -14.60
CA PRO A 6 -9.62 -12.88 -16.00
C PRO A 6 -9.25 -11.56 -16.66
N LYS A 7 -9.76 -10.44 -16.16
CA LYS A 7 -9.41 -9.10 -16.65
C LYS A 7 -8.16 -8.50 -15.99
N ALA A 8 -7.58 -9.16 -14.98
CA ALA A 8 -6.34 -8.68 -14.36
C ALA A 8 -5.15 -8.95 -15.29
N PHE A 9 -4.22 -8.00 -15.34
CA PHE A 9 -2.93 -8.19 -16.01
C PHE A 9 -1.85 -8.51 -15.00
N ILE A 10 -1.20 -9.65 -15.17
CA ILE A 10 -0.07 -10.09 -14.34
C ILE A 10 1.14 -10.32 -15.24
N HIS A 11 2.20 -9.55 -15.05
CA HIS A 11 3.44 -9.73 -15.81
C HIS A 11 4.07 -11.09 -15.49
N GLU A 12 4.67 -11.75 -16.49
CA GLU A 12 5.21 -13.12 -16.39
C GLU A 12 6.30 -13.31 -15.32
N THR A 13 6.98 -12.22 -14.93
CA THR A 13 8.04 -12.25 -13.89
C THR A 13 7.51 -12.06 -12.47
N VAL A 14 6.20 -11.99 -12.27
CA VAL A 14 5.59 -11.83 -10.94
C VAL A 14 5.68 -13.13 -10.15
N VAL A 15 6.06 -13.03 -8.88
CA VAL A 15 6.03 -14.16 -7.95
C VAL A 15 4.83 -14.00 -7.02
N LEU A 16 3.96 -15.01 -7.01
CA LEU A 16 2.79 -15.07 -6.13
C LEU A 16 2.97 -16.14 -5.05
N GLY A 17 2.68 -15.80 -3.82
CA GLY A 17 2.54 -16.75 -2.72
C GLY A 17 1.26 -17.58 -2.82
N PRO A 18 1.06 -18.53 -1.91
CA PRO A 18 0.02 -19.56 -2.04
C PRO A 18 -1.42 -19.06 -1.85
N ASN A 19 -1.62 -17.91 -1.20
CA ASN A 19 -2.95 -17.39 -0.82
C ASN A 19 -3.12 -15.93 -1.25
N VAL A 20 -3.34 -15.72 -2.56
CA VAL A 20 -3.46 -14.38 -3.17
C VAL A 20 -4.75 -14.30 -3.96
N THR A 21 -5.55 -13.27 -3.70
CA THR A 21 -6.74 -12.91 -4.47
C THR A 21 -6.51 -11.60 -5.21
N ILE A 22 -6.72 -11.61 -6.53
CA ILE A 22 -6.56 -10.44 -7.42
C ILE A 22 -7.88 -10.21 -8.14
N GLU A 23 -8.48 -9.04 -7.93
CA GLU A 23 -9.76 -8.66 -8.52
C GLU A 23 -9.63 -8.12 -9.97
N GLU A 24 -10.75 -7.67 -10.54
CA GLU A 24 -10.79 -7.19 -11.92
C GLU A 24 -9.98 -5.91 -12.15
N ASP A 25 -9.50 -5.75 -13.38
CA ASP A 25 -8.77 -4.57 -13.85
C ASP A 25 -7.51 -4.20 -13.03
N VAL A 26 -7.02 -5.13 -12.20
CA VAL A 26 -5.74 -4.99 -11.48
C VAL A 26 -4.59 -5.13 -12.48
N TYR A 27 -3.57 -4.27 -12.33
CA TYR A 27 -2.32 -4.34 -13.07
C TYR A 27 -1.16 -4.67 -12.13
N VAL A 28 -0.47 -5.79 -12.36
CA VAL A 28 0.76 -6.16 -11.65
C VAL A 28 1.92 -6.22 -12.64
N GLY A 29 2.78 -5.22 -12.55
CA GLY A 29 3.96 -5.05 -13.39
C GLY A 29 5.13 -5.97 -13.02
N PRO A 30 6.27 -5.83 -13.73
CA PRO A 30 7.37 -6.78 -13.64
C PRO A 30 8.02 -6.84 -12.25
N TYR A 31 8.50 -8.03 -11.91
CA TYR A 31 9.28 -8.33 -10.70
C TYR A 31 8.57 -7.98 -9.38
N CYS A 32 7.25 -7.92 -9.35
CA CYS A 32 6.51 -7.85 -8.10
C CYS A 32 6.55 -9.19 -7.37
N ILE A 33 6.62 -9.15 -6.04
CA ILE A 33 6.55 -10.32 -5.15
C ILE A 33 5.38 -10.11 -4.21
N ILE A 34 4.36 -10.96 -4.28
CA ILE A 34 3.08 -10.73 -3.58
C ILE A 34 2.69 -12.00 -2.82
N GLY A 35 2.40 -11.85 -1.53
CA GLY A 35 1.86 -12.92 -0.72
C GLY A 35 2.89 -13.96 -0.29
N MET A 36 4.17 -13.63 -0.32
CA MET A 36 5.18 -14.46 0.34
C MET A 36 5.06 -14.32 1.85
N PRO A 37 5.51 -15.32 2.63
CA PRO A 37 5.43 -15.28 4.09
C PRO A 37 6.01 -14.00 4.66
N ALA A 38 5.34 -13.47 5.68
CA ALA A 38 5.82 -12.30 6.41
C ALA A 38 7.18 -12.58 7.08
N GLU A 39 8.05 -11.59 7.10
CA GLU A 39 9.31 -11.66 7.86
C GLU A 39 9.05 -11.52 9.36
N TYR A 40 8.43 -12.54 9.95
CA TYR A 40 8.00 -12.57 11.35
C TYR A 40 8.58 -13.80 12.06
N LYS A 41 9.48 -13.58 12.99
CA LYS A 41 10.32 -14.64 13.59
C LYS A 41 9.57 -15.73 14.37
N GLU A 42 8.38 -15.45 14.85
CA GLU A 42 7.68 -16.32 15.81
C GLU A 42 6.58 -17.18 15.19
N MET A 43 6.30 -17.03 13.89
CA MET A 43 5.12 -17.65 13.26
C MET A 43 5.44 -18.16 11.85
N GLU A 44 6.08 -19.31 11.76
CA GLU A 44 6.54 -19.87 10.48
C GLU A 44 5.44 -20.32 9.50
N HIS A 45 4.16 -20.39 9.92
CA HIS A 45 3.13 -21.07 9.13
C HIS A 45 1.77 -20.35 9.03
N MET A 46 1.65 -19.11 9.48
CA MET A 46 0.39 -18.40 9.35
C MET A 46 0.35 -17.61 8.03
N ASP A 47 -0.60 -17.93 7.18
CA ASP A 47 -0.84 -17.28 5.89
C ASP A 47 -2.32 -16.88 5.79
N ALA A 48 -2.63 -15.67 6.24
CA ALA A 48 -3.94 -15.06 6.06
C ALA A 48 -4.11 -14.44 4.65
N GLY A 49 -3.06 -14.51 3.83
CA GLY A 49 -3.09 -14.14 2.42
C GLY A 49 -2.98 -12.66 2.12
N VAL A 50 -3.16 -12.37 0.84
CA VAL A 50 -3.22 -11.01 0.27
C VAL A 50 -4.45 -10.87 -0.59
N LYS A 51 -5.13 -9.74 -0.47
CA LYS A 51 -6.21 -9.32 -1.37
C LYS A 51 -5.82 -8.03 -2.08
N ILE A 52 -5.88 -8.03 -3.41
CA ILE A 52 -5.71 -6.83 -4.25
C ILE A 52 -7.05 -6.54 -4.90
N GLU A 53 -7.64 -5.39 -4.54
CA GLU A 53 -8.97 -4.99 -5.00
C GLU A 53 -8.93 -4.31 -6.37
N ALA A 54 -10.11 -4.22 -6.98
CA ALA A 54 -10.31 -3.81 -8.37
C ALA A 54 -9.56 -2.51 -8.75
N GLY A 55 -8.99 -2.50 -9.95
CA GLY A 55 -8.33 -1.33 -10.52
C GLY A 55 -7.01 -0.92 -9.86
N ALA A 56 -6.51 -1.67 -8.87
CA ALA A 56 -5.21 -1.37 -8.24
C ALA A 56 -4.06 -1.57 -9.25
N ARG A 57 -3.02 -0.75 -9.13
CA ARG A 57 -1.84 -0.77 -10.03
C ARG A 57 -0.54 -0.89 -9.24
N LEU A 58 0.17 -1.99 -9.43
CA LEU A 58 1.50 -2.24 -8.88
C LEU A 58 2.50 -2.16 -10.05
N THR A 59 3.25 -1.05 -10.14
CA THR A 59 3.97 -0.70 -11.39
C THR A 59 5.24 -1.51 -11.66
N GLY A 60 5.75 -2.23 -10.67
CA GLY A 60 6.89 -3.13 -10.78
C GLY A 60 7.80 -3.11 -9.56
N MET A 61 8.48 -4.23 -9.27
CA MET A 61 9.37 -4.38 -8.10
C MET A 61 8.68 -4.00 -6.77
N VAL A 62 7.37 -4.18 -6.69
CA VAL A 62 6.58 -3.97 -5.48
C VAL A 62 6.57 -5.25 -4.67
N THR A 63 6.69 -5.14 -3.35
CA THR A 63 6.57 -6.29 -2.46
C THR A 63 5.38 -6.13 -1.52
N VAL A 64 4.58 -7.18 -1.36
CA VAL A 64 3.43 -7.24 -0.46
C VAL A 64 3.49 -8.55 0.31
N ASP A 65 3.68 -8.48 1.61
CA ASP A 65 3.74 -9.68 2.47
C ASP A 65 2.34 -10.26 2.70
N ALA A 66 2.26 -11.57 2.80
CA ALA A 66 1.05 -12.25 3.27
C ALA A 66 0.72 -11.82 4.71
N GLY A 67 -0.56 -11.71 4.99
CA GLY A 67 -1.00 -11.45 6.35
C GLY A 67 -0.71 -12.64 7.29
N VAL A 68 -0.49 -12.34 8.55
CA VAL A 68 -0.28 -13.34 9.61
C VAL A 68 -1.61 -13.59 10.35
N HIS A 69 -2.24 -12.54 10.85
CA HIS A 69 -3.48 -12.62 11.62
C HIS A 69 -4.72 -12.22 10.80
N ARG A 70 -4.54 -11.37 9.81
CA ARG A 70 -5.57 -10.95 8.88
C ARG A 70 -4.98 -10.76 7.49
N CYS A 71 -5.81 -10.87 6.47
CA CYS A 71 -5.38 -10.61 5.09
C CYS A 71 -4.73 -9.23 4.97
N THR A 72 -3.59 -9.15 4.28
CA THR A 72 -3.02 -7.87 3.82
C THR A 72 -3.87 -7.37 2.65
N VAL A 73 -4.35 -6.15 2.72
CA VAL A 73 -5.30 -5.60 1.72
C VAL A 73 -4.71 -4.41 0.99
N ILE A 74 -4.76 -4.49 -0.33
CA ILE A 74 -4.45 -3.40 -1.26
C ILE A 74 -5.79 -2.94 -1.85
N GLY A 75 -6.30 -1.81 -1.37
CA GLY A 75 -7.63 -1.29 -1.71
C GLY A 75 -7.79 -0.89 -3.16
N ALA A 76 -9.04 -0.77 -3.60
CA ALA A 76 -9.40 -0.47 -4.98
C ALA A 76 -8.76 0.83 -5.49
N GLY A 77 -8.30 0.83 -6.74
CA GLY A 77 -7.69 1.98 -7.38
C GLY A 77 -6.42 2.51 -6.72
N THR A 78 -5.77 1.74 -5.86
CA THR A 78 -4.47 2.12 -5.28
C THR A 78 -3.38 2.16 -6.35
N TYR A 79 -2.38 3.01 -6.12
CA TYR A 79 -1.24 3.14 -7.02
C TYR A 79 0.08 2.93 -6.28
N LEU A 80 0.70 1.77 -6.46
CA LEU A 80 1.93 1.36 -5.83
C LEU A 80 3.07 1.45 -6.84
N MET A 81 3.97 2.42 -6.64
CA MET A 81 5.08 2.66 -7.53
C MET A 81 6.28 1.76 -7.18
N LYS A 82 7.26 1.74 -8.07
CA LYS A 82 8.44 0.86 -7.99
C LYS A 82 9.12 0.89 -6.62
N HIS A 83 9.53 -0.28 -6.16
CA HIS A 83 10.23 -0.50 -4.90
C HIS A 83 9.42 -0.12 -3.65
N SER A 84 8.12 0.11 -3.76
CA SER A 84 7.29 0.23 -2.56
C SER A 84 7.09 -1.13 -1.90
N HIS A 85 6.85 -1.10 -0.59
CA HIS A 85 6.63 -2.30 0.21
C HIS A 85 5.42 -2.14 1.12
N VAL A 86 4.64 -3.21 1.24
CA VAL A 86 3.51 -3.31 2.17
C VAL A 86 3.71 -4.54 3.05
N GLY A 87 3.94 -4.32 4.34
CA GLY A 87 4.14 -5.38 5.33
C GLY A 87 2.85 -6.12 5.67
N HIS A 88 3.00 -7.26 6.31
CA HIS A 88 1.93 -8.17 6.70
C HIS A 88 0.81 -7.50 7.51
N ASP A 89 -0.42 -7.97 7.36
CA ASP A 89 -1.60 -7.43 8.07
C ASP A 89 -1.89 -5.94 7.84
N ALA A 90 -1.18 -5.29 6.92
CA ALA A 90 -1.43 -3.90 6.59
C ALA A 90 -2.70 -3.75 5.75
N MET A 91 -3.32 -2.58 5.84
CA MET A 91 -4.52 -2.23 5.08
C MET A 91 -4.35 -0.89 4.40
N LEU A 92 -4.28 -0.91 3.08
CA LEU A 92 -4.38 0.29 2.25
C LEU A 92 -5.83 0.44 1.80
N TYR A 93 -6.45 1.57 2.12
CA TYR A 93 -7.81 1.89 1.67
C TYR A 93 -7.81 2.37 0.21
N PRO A 94 -8.99 2.37 -0.45
CA PRO A 94 -9.11 2.82 -1.83
C PRO A 94 -8.44 4.17 -2.14
N GLY A 95 -7.83 4.25 -3.31
CA GLY A 95 -7.18 5.46 -3.83
C GLY A 95 -5.87 5.85 -3.16
N VAL A 96 -5.31 5.02 -2.28
CA VAL A 96 -3.99 5.28 -1.68
C VAL A 96 -2.89 5.24 -2.73
N THR A 97 -1.93 6.15 -2.63
CA THR A 97 -0.72 6.16 -3.45
C THR A 97 0.51 5.89 -2.59
N LEU A 98 1.32 4.92 -2.99
CA LEU A 98 2.69 4.73 -2.48
C LEU A 98 3.68 5.12 -3.58
N SER A 99 4.40 6.21 -3.37
CA SER A 99 5.46 6.65 -4.28
C SER A 99 6.65 5.68 -4.25
N CYS A 100 7.57 5.82 -5.22
CA CYS A 100 8.72 4.92 -5.32
C CYS A 100 9.48 4.81 -3.99
N GLY A 101 9.75 3.58 -3.58
CA GLY A 101 10.50 3.29 -2.36
C GLY A 101 9.74 3.49 -1.05
N ALA A 102 8.48 3.93 -1.06
CA ALA A 102 7.69 4.06 0.17
C ALA A 102 7.52 2.71 0.88
N LYS A 103 7.58 2.69 2.21
CA LYS A 103 7.47 1.49 3.03
C LYS A 103 6.33 1.62 4.05
N VAL A 104 5.43 0.66 4.05
CA VAL A 104 4.34 0.56 5.02
C VAL A 104 4.59 -0.65 5.92
N GLY A 105 4.84 -0.42 7.19
CA GLY A 105 5.13 -1.47 8.16
C GLY A 105 3.90 -2.34 8.47
N GLY A 106 4.15 -3.52 9.02
CA GLY A 106 3.10 -4.49 9.35
C GLY A 106 1.99 -3.93 10.24
N HIS A 107 0.76 -4.39 10.04
CA HIS A 107 -0.47 -3.93 10.74
C HIS A 107 -0.80 -2.44 10.55
N ALA A 108 -0.06 -1.69 9.75
CA ALA A 108 -0.38 -0.29 9.51
C ALA A 108 -1.68 -0.15 8.68
N THR A 109 -2.35 0.97 8.87
CA THR A 109 -3.57 1.31 8.14
C THR A 109 -3.36 2.66 7.46
N VAL A 110 -3.51 2.70 6.14
CA VAL A 110 -3.46 3.95 5.36
C VAL A 110 -4.85 4.20 4.80
N LYS A 111 -5.47 5.29 5.23
CA LYS A 111 -6.86 5.63 4.88
C LYS A 111 -6.97 6.22 3.47
N TYR A 112 -8.22 6.37 3.01
CA TYR A 112 -8.59 6.79 1.65
C TYR A 112 -7.74 7.94 1.11
N HIS A 113 -7.30 7.82 -0.12
CA HIS A 113 -6.62 8.89 -0.87
C HIS A 113 -5.37 9.48 -0.22
N ALA A 114 -4.83 8.85 0.82
CA ALA A 114 -3.55 9.28 1.38
C ALA A 114 -2.41 9.01 0.39
N ASN A 115 -1.44 9.92 0.36
CA ASN A 115 -0.26 9.81 -0.50
C ASN A 115 1.00 9.69 0.36
N ILE A 116 1.71 8.60 0.18
CA ILE A 116 2.98 8.31 0.88
C ILE A 116 4.12 8.61 -0.09
N GLY A 117 4.85 9.69 0.18
CA GLY A 117 5.89 10.23 -0.68
C GLY A 117 7.10 9.30 -0.87
N LEU A 118 7.97 9.69 -1.81
CA LEU A 118 9.18 8.95 -2.17
C LEU A 118 10.01 8.58 -0.93
N ASN A 119 10.34 7.29 -0.77
CA ASN A 119 11.14 6.77 0.35
C ASN A 119 10.61 7.12 1.75
N ALA A 120 9.36 7.52 1.89
CA ALA A 120 8.77 7.69 3.21
C ALA A 120 8.53 6.34 3.89
N VAL A 121 8.66 6.29 5.21
CA VAL A 121 8.55 5.06 6.01
C VAL A 121 7.45 5.22 7.06
N ILE A 122 6.49 4.32 7.06
CA ILE A 122 5.41 4.25 8.04
C ILE A 122 5.71 3.14 9.04
N HIS A 123 5.82 3.49 10.31
CA HIS A 123 6.05 2.51 11.38
C HIS A 123 4.90 1.49 11.44
N GLN A 124 5.22 0.24 11.81
CA GLN A 124 4.22 -0.79 12.04
C GLN A 124 3.10 -0.34 13.02
N LYS A 125 1.88 -0.84 12.80
CA LYS A 125 0.68 -0.50 13.61
C LYS A 125 0.29 0.98 13.60
N GLN A 126 0.85 1.78 12.69
CA GLN A 126 0.53 3.19 12.55
C GLN A 126 -0.71 3.38 11.68
N MET A 127 -1.51 4.39 11.98
CA MET A 127 -2.63 4.81 11.15
C MET A 127 -2.32 6.15 10.49
N ILE A 128 -2.46 6.21 9.16
CA ILE A 128 -2.42 7.44 8.38
C ILE A 128 -3.85 7.82 8.03
N ALA A 129 -4.25 9.02 8.40
CA ALA A 129 -5.60 9.52 8.19
C ALA A 129 -5.87 9.80 6.69
N GLU A 130 -7.16 9.92 6.36
CA GLU A 130 -7.65 10.17 5.02
C GLU A 130 -7.05 11.44 4.40
N GLY A 131 -6.71 11.38 3.12
CA GLY A 131 -6.19 12.50 2.34
C GLY A 131 -4.88 13.10 2.86
N CYS A 132 -4.18 12.43 3.77
CA CYS A 132 -2.87 12.90 4.22
C CYS A 132 -1.83 12.83 3.12
N MET A 133 -0.92 13.83 3.11
CA MET A 133 0.33 13.77 2.38
C MET A 133 1.47 13.49 3.38
N ILE A 134 2.16 12.37 3.19
CA ILE A 134 3.41 12.08 3.89
C ILE A 134 4.56 12.45 2.93
N GLY A 135 5.31 13.48 3.27
CA GLY A 135 6.37 14.02 2.43
C GLY A 135 7.49 13.02 2.13
N MET A 136 8.25 13.25 1.06
CA MET A 136 9.37 12.39 0.69
C MET A 136 10.39 12.26 1.82
N GLY A 137 10.92 11.05 2.03
CA GLY A 137 11.90 10.75 3.07
C GLY A 137 11.39 10.90 4.50
N ALA A 138 10.10 11.15 4.70
CA ALA A 138 9.54 11.27 6.04
C ALA A 138 9.53 9.94 6.80
N VAL A 139 9.77 10.00 8.11
CA VAL A 139 9.71 8.83 9.00
C VAL A 139 8.56 9.02 9.98
N VAL A 140 7.44 8.36 9.69
CA VAL A 140 6.27 8.33 10.58
C VAL A 140 6.51 7.33 11.70
N THR A 141 6.74 7.85 12.91
CA THR A 141 7.04 7.03 14.08
C THR A 141 5.77 6.65 14.85
N LYS A 142 5.90 5.69 15.77
CA LYS A 142 4.82 5.14 16.60
C LYS A 142 3.96 6.19 17.34
N LYS A 143 4.52 7.38 17.63
CA LYS A 143 3.85 8.40 18.43
C LYS A 143 3.08 9.45 17.61
N LEU A 144 3.21 9.43 16.28
CA LEU A 144 2.53 10.41 15.45
C LEU A 144 1.05 10.05 15.31
N VAL A 145 0.20 11.00 15.64
CA VAL A 145 -1.24 10.95 15.31
C VAL A 145 -1.46 11.85 14.11
N THR A 146 -2.04 11.30 13.03
CA THR A 146 -2.33 12.07 11.83
C THR A 146 -3.80 12.49 11.80
N GLU A 147 -4.05 13.71 11.35
CA GLU A 147 -5.39 14.27 11.10
C GLU A 147 -5.69 14.26 9.60
N PRO A 148 -6.95 14.11 9.18
CA PRO A 148 -7.31 14.10 7.77
C PRO A 148 -6.84 15.37 7.03
N TYR A 149 -6.47 15.19 5.76
CA TYR A 149 -6.11 16.27 4.82
C TYR A 149 -4.94 17.14 5.27
N LYS A 150 -4.04 16.60 6.07
CA LYS A 150 -2.82 17.29 6.52
C LYS A 150 -1.57 16.76 5.82
N THR A 151 -0.53 17.58 5.83
CA THR A 151 0.81 17.25 5.31
C THR A 151 1.78 17.07 6.45
N TYR A 152 2.49 15.95 6.44
CA TYR A 152 3.51 15.60 7.43
C TYR A 152 4.85 15.36 6.74
N ALA A 153 5.95 15.90 7.27
CA ALA A 153 7.29 15.69 6.71
C ALA A 153 8.37 15.64 7.79
N GLY A 154 9.56 15.21 7.41
CA GLY A 154 10.74 15.17 8.26
C GLY A 154 11.00 13.80 8.93
N ASN A 155 12.10 13.71 9.65
CA ASN A 155 12.51 12.54 10.45
C ASN A 155 12.87 12.99 11.88
N PRO A 156 12.03 12.69 12.88
CA PRO A 156 10.68 12.13 12.78
C PRO A 156 9.70 13.11 12.12
N ALA A 157 8.68 12.54 11.45
CA ALA A 157 7.65 13.34 10.76
C ALA A 157 6.87 14.24 11.73
N ARG A 158 6.55 15.45 11.27
CA ARG A 158 5.76 16.45 11.99
C ARG A 158 4.75 17.09 11.04
N LEU A 159 3.66 17.58 11.57
CA LEU A 159 2.69 18.39 10.83
C LEU A 159 3.39 19.65 10.28
N ILE A 160 3.24 19.89 8.98
CA ILE A 160 3.80 21.06 8.30
C ILE A 160 2.73 21.94 7.63
N GLY A 161 1.51 21.48 7.51
CA GLY A 161 0.41 22.27 6.94
C GLY A 161 -0.76 21.44 6.43
N GLU A 162 -1.66 22.10 5.71
CA GLU A 162 -2.78 21.47 5.02
C GLU A 162 -2.30 20.75 3.75
N ASN A 163 -2.99 19.67 3.37
CA ASN A 163 -2.83 19.09 2.05
C ASN A 163 -3.85 19.72 1.08
N SER A 164 -3.47 20.82 0.44
CA SER A 164 -4.33 21.51 -0.54
C SER A 164 -4.56 20.72 -1.83
N ASN A 165 -3.76 19.68 -2.08
CA ASN A 165 -3.83 18.88 -3.31
C ASN A 165 -4.77 17.67 -3.22
N HIS A 166 -5.44 17.45 -2.09
CA HIS A 166 -6.29 16.28 -1.91
C HIS A 166 -7.45 16.20 -2.93
N HIS A 167 -7.92 17.33 -3.49
CA HIS A 167 -8.95 17.36 -4.51
C HIS A 167 -8.48 16.85 -5.88
N ASN A 168 -7.19 16.93 -6.19
CA ASN A 168 -6.66 16.56 -7.51
C ASN A 168 -6.59 15.03 -7.70
N TYR A 169 -6.59 14.25 -6.64
CA TYR A 169 -6.56 12.78 -6.74
C TYR A 169 -7.90 12.19 -7.22
N THR A 170 -9.00 12.92 -7.05
CA THR A 170 -10.33 12.50 -7.51
C THR A 170 -10.52 12.67 -9.02
N ILE A 171 -9.73 13.51 -9.68
CA ILE A 171 -9.87 13.84 -11.10
C ILE A 171 -9.29 12.72 -11.98
N TYR A 172 -8.19 12.07 -11.56
CA TYR A 172 -7.57 11.00 -12.36
C TYR A 172 -8.40 9.72 -12.48
N LEU A 173 -9.43 9.55 -11.65
CA LEU A 173 -10.34 8.41 -11.72
C LEU A 173 -11.53 8.65 -12.67
N LYS A 174 -11.80 9.90 -13.10
CA LYS A 174 -12.94 10.22 -13.97
C LYS A 174 -12.62 10.12 -15.46
N ASP A 175 -11.36 10.19 -15.85
CA ASP A 175 -10.94 10.18 -17.26
C ASP A 175 -10.46 8.79 -17.74
N SER A 176 -10.71 7.74 -16.96
CA SER A 176 -10.31 6.37 -17.24
C SER A 176 -11.49 5.42 -17.47
N ILE A 177 -12.64 5.95 -17.90
CA ILE A 177 -13.82 5.17 -18.33
C ILE A 177 -14.00 5.34 -19.84
#